data_4fc0417b3d56fdbf0e4da8b68a1e327e
#
_entry.id   4fc0417b3d56fdbf0e4da8b68a1e327e
#
_cell.length_a   1.000
_cell.length_b   1.000
_cell.length_c   1.000
_cell.angle_alpha   90.00
_cell.angle_beta   90.00
_cell.angle_gamma   90.00
#
_symmetry.space_group_name_H-M   'P 1'
#
loop_
_entity.id
_entity.type
_entity.pdbx_description
1 polymer ?
#
loop_
_entity_poly.entity_id
_entity_poly.type
_entity_poly.pdbx_seq_one_letter_code
_entity_poly.pdbx_strand_id
1 'polypeptide(L)'
;MSSNTNSKALKRARQKEARNRKREAEAKAQKRQATIRRFGIIGVIVVIGFGVYAASGGFSSSHPKHSVKLTNKSTSTTTTPSSSTTTTPSSSSAAKAQQAADAVAQKAGCPSSPTTPLKPMSFSSPPPMTINTSLNYTAVVNTDIGTFDIALNAKNDPKTVNNFVFLSNKGYYNCNAFMRAIPGFMAQTGSRNQTNGGSGSGPGYSYTGSIPPKAPAGTPQYPNGSVAMANSGSTSSNGSQFFIVDGSSGNSLPPNYTLFGHVTSGMSVVNKIVADGNANASANGVPPTVTHRILSIKIQSS
;
A
#
# COMPACT_ATOMS: atom_id res chain seq x y z
N MET A 1 -9.12 -40.90 -55.33
CA MET A 1 -9.12 -41.08 -53.84
C MET A 1 -8.01 -40.27 -53.12
N SER A 2 -7.38 -39.27 -53.74
CA SER A 2 -6.18 -38.60 -53.18
C SER A 2 -6.43 -37.28 -52.42
N SER A 3 -7.64 -36.69 -52.46
CA SER A 3 -7.89 -35.35 -51.88
C SER A 3 -8.20 -35.34 -50.38
N ASN A 4 -8.62 -36.46 -49.79
CA ASN A 4 -9.08 -36.54 -48.41
C ASN A 4 -7.95 -36.72 -47.38
N THR A 5 -6.81 -37.28 -47.80
CA THR A 5 -5.60 -37.46 -46.97
C THR A 5 -4.87 -36.13 -46.75
N ASN A 6 -4.84 -35.24 -47.73
CA ASN A 6 -4.17 -33.95 -47.67
C ASN A 6 -4.90 -32.99 -46.75
N SER A 7 -6.24 -33.01 -46.71
CA SER A 7 -7.04 -32.16 -45.81
C SER A 7 -6.90 -32.56 -44.31
N LYS A 8 -6.78 -33.86 -44.01
CA LYS A 8 -6.53 -34.36 -42.65
C LYS A 8 -5.11 -34.01 -42.17
N ALA A 9 -4.12 -34.09 -43.04
CA ALA A 9 -2.74 -33.70 -42.71
C ALA A 9 -2.65 -32.20 -42.40
N LEU A 10 -3.31 -31.37 -43.21
CA LEU A 10 -3.35 -29.91 -42.98
C LEU A 10 -4.05 -29.51 -41.68
N LYS A 11 -5.17 -30.18 -41.33
CA LYS A 11 -5.83 -29.99 -40.05
C LYS A 11 -4.94 -30.34 -38.83
N ARG A 12 -4.22 -31.46 -38.93
CA ARG A 12 -3.28 -31.90 -37.88
C ARG A 12 -2.10 -30.94 -37.73
N ALA A 13 -1.56 -30.42 -38.86
CA ALA A 13 -0.49 -29.43 -38.82
C ALA A 13 -0.94 -28.12 -38.12
N ARG A 14 -2.12 -27.58 -38.49
CA ARG A 14 -2.69 -26.39 -37.86
C ARG A 14 -2.98 -26.59 -36.34
N GLN A 15 -3.45 -27.77 -35.97
CA GLN A 15 -3.68 -28.09 -34.55
C GLN A 15 -2.36 -28.18 -33.77
N LYS A 16 -1.30 -28.75 -34.35
CA LYS A 16 0.03 -28.82 -33.74
C LYS A 16 0.64 -27.41 -33.57
N GLU A 17 0.51 -26.56 -34.58
CA GLU A 17 0.97 -25.18 -34.54
C GLU A 17 0.23 -24.35 -33.50
N ALA A 18 -1.09 -24.47 -33.40
CA ALA A 18 -1.88 -23.80 -32.37
C ALA A 18 -1.48 -24.24 -30.95
N ARG A 19 -1.21 -25.55 -30.76
CA ARG A 19 -0.70 -26.05 -29.46
C ARG A 19 0.69 -25.50 -29.12
N ASN A 20 1.57 -25.42 -30.10
CA ASN A 20 2.91 -24.86 -29.89
C ASN A 20 2.87 -23.37 -29.56
N ARG A 21 2.07 -22.58 -30.28
CA ARG A 21 1.85 -21.15 -29.96
C ARG A 21 1.30 -20.94 -28.53
N LYS A 22 0.37 -21.81 -28.11
CA LYS A 22 -0.18 -21.76 -26.75
C LYS A 22 0.89 -22.07 -25.69
N ARG A 23 1.70 -23.10 -25.89
CA ARG A 23 2.82 -23.48 -25.02
C ARG A 23 3.89 -22.36 -24.92
N GLU A 24 4.22 -21.74 -26.05
CA GLU A 24 5.16 -20.61 -26.10
C GLU A 24 4.61 -19.38 -25.36
N ALA A 25 3.32 -19.09 -25.50
CA ALA A 25 2.66 -18.01 -24.78
C ALA A 25 2.64 -18.28 -23.26
N GLU A 26 2.33 -19.51 -22.84
CA GLU A 26 2.37 -19.94 -21.45
C GLU A 26 3.79 -19.89 -20.86
N ALA A 27 4.79 -20.33 -21.61
CA ALA A 27 6.20 -20.26 -21.22
C ALA A 27 6.72 -18.82 -21.11
N LYS A 28 6.30 -17.92 -22.02
CA LYS A 28 6.60 -16.47 -21.93
C LYS A 28 5.90 -15.83 -20.74
N ALA A 29 4.66 -16.22 -20.43
CA ALA A 29 3.93 -15.75 -19.26
C ALA A 29 4.59 -16.21 -17.94
N GLN A 30 5.01 -17.48 -17.88
CA GLN A 30 5.75 -18.01 -16.73
C GLN A 30 7.12 -17.34 -16.53
N LYS A 31 7.87 -17.09 -17.60
CA LYS A 31 9.13 -16.34 -17.53
C LYS A 31 8.91 -14.89 -17.06
N ARG A 32 7.86 -14.22 -17.55
CA ARG A 32 7.49 -12.87 -17.06
C ARG A 32 7.11 -12.89 -15.59
N GLN A 33 6.34 -13.87 -15.13
CA GLN A 33 6.01 -14.01 -13.71
C GLN A 33 7.23 -14.33 -12.84
N ALA A 34 8.15 -15.18 -13.30
CA ALA A 34 9.40 -15.47 -12.61
C ALA A 34 10.32 -14.24 -12.54
N THR A 35 10.37 -13.43 -13.60
CA THR A 35 11.12 -12.17 -13.63
C THR A 35 10.50 -11.15 -12.67
N ILE A 36 9.16 -11.00 -12.69
CA ILE A 36 8.43 -10.13 -11.75
C ILE A 36 8.63 -10.58 -10.29
N ARG A 37 8.63 -11.89 -10.02
CA ARG A 37 8.95 -12.42 -8.67
C ARG A 37 10.39 -12.10 -8.25
N ARG A 38 11.38 -12.23 -9.15
CA ARG A 38 12.80 -11.93 -8.85
C ARG A 38 13.02 -10.43 -8.64
N PHE A 39 12.44 -9.57 -9.47
CA PHE A 39 12.59 -8.11 -9.35
C PHE A 39 11.63 -7.50 -8.31
N GLY A 40 10.46 -8.08 -8.06
CA GLY A 40 9.55 -7.66 -7.00
C GLY A 40 10.14 -7.85 -5.60
N ILE A 41 10.92 -8.90 -5.39
CA ILE A 41 11.66 -9.12 -4.13
C ILE A 41 12.80 -8.12 -3.98
N ILE A 42 13.51 -7.77 -5.07
CA ILE A 42 14.61 -6.80 -5.04
C ILE A 42 14.08 -5.37 -4.81
N GLY A 43 12.95 -4.99 -5.41
CA GLY A 43 12.31 -3.68 -5.19
C GLY A 43 11.85 -3.47 -3.75
N VAL A 44 11.40 -4.52 -3.07
CA VAL A 44 11.00 -4.48 -1.65
C VAL A 44 12.24 -4.40 -0.72
N ILE A 45 13.34 -5.06 -1.07
CA ILE A 45 14.57 -5.07 -0.26
C ILE A 45 15.30 -3.71 -0.31
N VAL A 46 15.26 -2.99 -1.45
CA VAL A 46 15.93 -1.68 -1.57
C VAL A 46 15.28 -0.61 -0.68
N VAL A 47 13.95 -0.67 -0.45
CA VAL A 47 13.27 0.27 0.47
C VAL A 47 13.58 -0.03 1.94
N ILE A 48 13.84 -1.30 2.30
CA ILE A 48 14.20 -1.70 3.67
C ILE A 48 15.68 -1.41 3.98
N GLY A 49 16.57 -1.54 3.00
CA GLY A 49 18.02 -1.35 3.20
C GLY A 49 18.42 0.10 3.51
N PHE A 50 17.70 1.09 3.00
CA PHE A 50 18.04 2.51 3.23
C PHE A 50 17.62 3.03 4.60
N GLY A 51 16.54 2.50 5.20
CA GLY A 51 16.06 2.92 6.53
C GLY A 51 16.95 2.44 7.67
N VAL A 52 17.63 1.29 7.52
CA VAL A 52 18.50 0.71 8.57
C VAL A 52 19.91 1.28 8.51
N TYR A 53 20.40 1.70 7.33
CA TYR A 53 21.74 2.26 7.18
C TYR A 53 21.89 3.69 7.74
N ALA A 54 20.81 4.43 7.85
CA ALA A 54 20.82 5.79 8.42
C ALA A 54 20.78 5.80 9.97
N ALA A 55 20.41 4.67 10.61
CA ALA A 55 20.36 4.57 12.08
C ALA A 55 21.63 3.97 12.72
N SER A 56 22.54 3.37 11.91
CA SER A 56 23.83 2.88 12.36
C SER A 56 24.94 3.83 11.90
N GLY A 57 25.02 4.99 12.53
CA GLY A 57 26.12 5.94 12.34
C GLY A 57 27.44 5.33 12.81
N GLY A 58 28.15 4.70 11.89
CA GLY A 58 29.52 4.23 12.10
C GLY A 58 30.50 5.41 12.01
N PHE A 59 30.82 6.01 13.13
CA PHE A 59 31.99 6.85 13.27
C PHE A 59 33.05 6.07 14.06
N SER A 60 34.05 5.55 13.34
CA SER A 60 35.31 5.12 13.94
C SER A 60 36.23 6.36 14.08
N SER A 61 36.56 6.69 15.28
CA SER A 61 37.76 7.47 15.53
C SER A 61 38.55 6.89 16.69
N SER A 62 39.82 6.77 16.43
CA SER A 62 40.93 6.19 17.18
C SER A 62 41.14 6.80 18.58
N HIS A 63 41.59 5.91 19.48
CA HIS A 63 42.03 6.18 20.85
C HIS A 63 43.24 7.13 20.95
N PRO A 64 43.45 7.82 22.14
CA PRO A 64 44.43 7.23 23.02
C PRO A 64 43.96 7.10 24.49
N LYS A 65 44.59 6.11 25.16
CA LYS A 65 44.46 5.73 26.55
C LYS A 65 45.00 6.81 27.49
N HIS A 66 44.26 7.18 28.53
CA HIS A 66 44.83 7.61 29.80
C HIS A 66 43.99 7.07 30.95
N SER A 67 44.65 6.30 31.81
CA SER A 67 44.18 5.82 33.09
C SER A 67 44.32 6.88 34.16
N VAL A 68 43.30 7.20 34.94
CA VAL A 68 43.42 7.74 36.29
C VAL A 68 42.36 7.13 37.19
N LYS A 69 42.81 6.83 38.39
CA LYS A 69 42.23 5.97 39.42
C LYS A 69 41.38 6.78 40.42
N LEU A 70 40.23 6.24 40.77
CA LEU A 70 39.47 6.30 42.03
C LEU A 70 39.46 7.58 42.94
N THR A 71 38.26 8.03 43.26
CA THR A 71 37.75 7.95 44.67
C THR A 71 36.24 8.17 44.72
N ASN A 72 35.55 7.36 45.55
CA ASN A 72 34.11 7.39 45.87
C ASN A 72 33.71 8.64 46.68
N LYS A 73 32.54 9.20 46.37
CA LYS A 73 31.59 9.68 47.41
C LYS A 73 30.18 9.65 46.90
N SER A 74 29.33 8.85 47.58
CA SER A 74 27.89 8.76 47.42
C SER A 74 27.21 10.09 47.74
N THR A 75 26.23 10.45 46.90
CA THR A 75 25.01 11.13 47.37
C THR A 75 23.89 10.81 46.37
N SER A 76 22.86 10.14 46.87
CA SER A 76 21.64 9.76 46.16
C SER A 76 20.79 10.98 45.90
N THR A 77 20.37 11.15 44.65
CA THR A 77 19.15 11.86 44.30
C THR A 77 18.48 11.11 43.16
N THR A 78 17.40 10.44 43.49
CA THR A 78 16.56 9.67 42.59
C THR A 78 15.72 10.65 41.76
N THR A 79 16.03 10.78 40.47
CA THR A 79 15.08 11.30 39.47
C THR A 79 14.87 10.19 38.43
N THR A 80 13.70 9.59 38.52
CA THR A 80 13.21 8.56 37.58
C THR A 80 12.96 9.21 36.22
N PRO A 81 13.59 8.81 35.12
CA PRO A 81 13.10 9.16 33.81
C PRO A 81 11.86 8.30 33.52
N SER A 82 10.74 8.97 33.25
CA SER A 82 9.51 8.34 32.79
C SER A 82 9.78 7.67 31.44
N SER A 83 10.02 6.38 31.47
CA SER A 83 10.03 5.51 30.28
C SER A 83 8.61 5.45 29.74
N SER A 84 8.37 6.10 28.61
CA SER A 84 7.19 5.82 27.78
C SER A 84 7.32 4.40 27.21
N THR A 85 6.84 3.43 27.96
CA THR A 85 6.71 2.03 27.51
C THR A 85 5.64 1.99 26.43
N THR A 86 6.04 1.90 25.17
CA THR A 86 5.16 1.50 24.07
C THR A 86 4.85 0.01 24.27
N THR A 87 3.79 -0.28 25.02
CA THR A 87 3.31 -1.64 25.26
C THR A 87 2.69 -2.17 23.96
N THR A 88 3.37 -3.09 23.30
CA THR A 88 2.76 -3.96 22.29
C THR A 88 1.55 -4.66 22.91
N PRO A 89 0.33 -4.56 22.34
CA PRO A 89 -0.86 -5.19 22.89
C PRO A 89 -0.63 -6.70 23.05
N SER A 90 -1.07 -7.27 24.16
CA SER A 90 -1.05 -8.73 24.32
C SER A 90 -1.94 -9.37 23.25
N SER A 91 -1.64 -10.59 22.84
CA SER A 91 -2.42 -11.32 21.80
C SER A 91 -3.94 -11.34 22.08
N SER A 92 -4.33 -11.35 23.35
CA SER A 92 -5.74 -11.29 23.76
C SER A 92 -6.40 -9.94 23.54
N SER A 93 -5.67 -8.80 23.69
CA SER A 93 -6.20 -7.47 23.44
C SER A 93 -6.35 -7.18 21.95
N ALA A 94 -5.39 -7.62 21.13
CA ALA A 94 -5.47 -7.49 19.67
C ALA A 94 -6.64 -8.30 19.10
N ALA A 95 -6.86 -9.52 19.60
CA ALA A 95 -8.00 -10.35 19.17
C ALA A 95 -9.35 -9.71 19.50
N LYS A 96 -9.50 -9.11 20.68
CA LYS A 96 -10.71 -8.36 21.05
C LYS A 96 -10.92 -7.12 20.17
N ALA A 97 -9.84 -6.40 19.87
CA ALA A 97 -9.89 -5.24 18.98
C ALA A 97 -10.29 -5.65 17.56
N GLN A 98 -9.74 -6.76 17.03
CA GLN A 98 -10.14 -7.31 15.74
C GLN A 98 -11.61 -7.71 15.73
N GLN A 99 -12.08 -8.39 16.75
CA GLN A 99 -13.50 -8.77 16.85
C GLN A 99 -14.44 -7.56 16.86
N ALA A 100 -14.05 -6.47 17.55
CA ALA A 100 -14.82 -5.23 17.57
C ALA A 100 -14.86 -4.58 16.17
N ALA A 101 -13.72 -4.48 15.49
CA ALA A 101 -13.60 -3.97 14.12
C ALA A 101 -14.45 -4.81 13.14
N ASP A 102 -14.38 -6.13 13.25
CA ASP A 102 -15.16 -7.06 12.43
C ASP A 102 -16.67 -6.91 12.65
N ALA A 103 -17.11 -6.72 13.89
CA ALA A 103 -18.53 -6.53 14.21
C ALA A 103 -19.09 -5.24 13.57
N VAL A 104 -18.32 -4.13 13.58
CA VAL A 104 -18.72 -2.87 12.92
C VAL A 104 -18.79 -3.08 11.39
N ALA A 105 -17.78 -3.72 10.82
CA ALA A 105 -17.73 -3.94 9.37
C ALA A 105 -18.85 -4.89 8.90
N GLN A 106 -19.18 -5.94 9.65
CA GLN A 106 -20.31 -6.84 9.33
C GLN A 106 -21.65 -6.11 9.33
N LYS A 107 -21.88 -5.19 10.28
CA LYS A 107 -23.09 -4.34 10.27
C LYS A 107 -23.18 -3.46 9.02
N ALA A 108 -22.05 -3.11 8.42
CA ALA A 108 -22.00 -2.38 7.16
C ALA A 108 -22.08 -3.30 5.91
N GLY A 109 -22.30 -4.61 6.08
CA GLY A 109 -22.43 -5.58 5.00
C GLY A 109 -21.11 -6.17 4.51
N CYS A 110 -20.02 -5.99 5.23
CA CYS A 110 -18.72 -6.59 4.87
C CYS A 110 -18.63 -8.07 5.31
N PRO A 111 -17.76 -8.88 4.68
CA PRO A 111 -17.49 -10.24 5.12
C PRO A 111 -17.07 -10.31 6.60
N SER A 112 -17.28 -11.46 7.23
CA SER A 112 -16.94 -11.68 8.64
C SER A 112 -15.44 -11.56 8.93
N SER A 113 -14.57 -11.86 7.96
CA SER A 113 -13.12 -11.71 8.09
C SER A 113 -12.57 -10.65 7.12
N PRO A 114 -11.61 -9.80 7.56
CA PRO A 114 -10.97 -8.82 6.70
C PRO A 114 -10.05 -9.45 5.63
N THR A 115 -9.72 -10.73 5.76
CA THR A 115 -8.91 -11.48 4.78
C THR A 115 -9.74 -12.19 3.73
N THR A 116 -11.08 -12.20 3.86
CA THR A 116 -11.98 -12.80 2.87
C THR A 116 -11.94 -11.97 1.59
N PRO A 117 -11.54 -12.55 0.43
CA PRO A 117 -11.57 -11.84 -0.84
C PRO A 117 -12.96 -11.31 -1.15
N LEU A 118 -13.03 -10.07 -1.61
CA LEU A 118 -14.27 -9.45 -2.04
C LEU A 118 -14.65 -9.95 -3.44
N LYS A 119 -15.95 -9.89 -3.76
CA LYS A 119 -16.41 -10.18 -5.12
C LYS A 119 -15.58 -9.39 -6.13
N PRO A 120 -14.97 -10.04 -7.14
CA PRO A 120 -14.18 -9.35 -8.14
C PRO A 120 -14.96 -8.23 -8.83
N MET A 121 -14.32 -7.08 -9.00
CA MET A 121 -14.84 -5.96 -9.77
C MET A 121 -13.75 -5.54 -10.74
N SER A 122 -13.95 -5.85 -12.02
CA SER A 122 -12.98 -5.65 -13.07
C SER A 122 -13.59 -4.86 -14.21
N PHE A 123 -12.80 -3.95 -14.79
CA PHE A 123 -13.17 -3.10 -15.91
C PHE A 123 -12.15 -3.33 -17.04
N SER A 124 -12.59 -3.22 -18.28
CA SER A 124 -11.77 -3.48 -19.46
C SER A 124 -10.68 -2.44 -19.72
N SER A 125 -10.87 -1.22 -19.23
CA SER A 125 -9.97 -0.08 -19.44
C SER A 125 -10.09 0.94 -18.31
N PRO A 126 -9.10 1.85 -18.15
CA PRO A 126 -9.23 3.02 -17.31
C PRO A 126 -10.46 3.86 -17.71
N PRO A 127 -11.14 4.52 -16.74
CA PRO A 127 -12.33 5.31 -17.03
C PRO A 127 -11.99 6.52 -17.93
N PRO A 128 -12.93 6.90 -18.84
CA PRO A 128 -12.81 8.18 -19.52
C PRO A 128 -12.78 9.33 -18.50
N MET A 129 -12.23 10.48 -18.88
CA MET A 129 -12.20 11.66 -18.01
C MET A 129 -13.61 12.19 -17.81
N THR A 130 -14.08 12.19 -16.55
CA THR A 130 -15.44 12.63 -16.18
C THR A 130 -15.44 13.70 -15.10
N ILE A 131 -14.32 13.91 -14.40
CA ILE A 131 -14.20 14.96 -13.39
C ILE A 131 -13.97 16.32 -14.05
N ASN A 132 -14.43 17.38 -13.39
CA ASN A 132 -14.09 18.77 -13.74
C ASN A 132 -12.87 19.20 -12.91
N THR A 133 -11.73 19.41 -13.56
CA THR A 133 -10.47 19.75 -12.88
C THR A 133 -10.45 21.16 -12.26
N SER A 134 -11.46 21.97 -12.51
CA SER A 134 -11.63 23.30 -11.89
C SER A 134 -12.31 23.23 -10.53
N LEU A 135 -12.91 22.07 -10.17
CA LEU A 135 -13.56 21.85 -8.88
C LEU A 135 -12.58 21.25 -7.87
N ASN A 136 -12.84 21.50 -6.59
CA ASN A 136 -12.20 20.79 -5.49
C ASN A 136 -12.96 19.49 -5.22
N TYR A 137 -12.23 18.43 -4.97
CA TYR A 137 -12.80 17.13 -4.63
C TYR A 137 -12.32 16.70 -3.25
N THR A 138 -13.27 16.25 -2.42
CA THR A 138 -13.00 15.65 -1.11
C THR A 138 -13.57 14.23 -1.10
N ALA A 139 -12.73 13.28 -0.70
CA ALA A 139 -13.17 11.92 -0.43
C ALA A 139 -13.39 11.74 1.08
N VAL A 140 -14.62 11.54 1.48
CA VAL A 140 -15.01 11.19 2.86
C VAL A 140 -14.91 9.69 3.00
N VAL A 141 -13.88 9.21 3.70
CA VAL A 141 -13.58 7.79 3.89
C VAL A 141 -14.11 7.34 5.25
N ASN A 142 -15.16 6.52 5.23
CA ASN A 142 -15.74 5.93 6.43
C ASN A 142 -15.10 4.56 6.68
N THR A 143 -14.59 4.32 7.87
CA THR A 143 -13.94 3.07 8.29
C THR A 143 -14.65 2.46 9.50
N ASP A 144 -14.26 1.24 9.86
CA ASP A 144 -14.76 0.53 11.06
C ASP A 144 -14.36 1.19 12.39
N ILE A 145 -13.45 2.19 12.37
CA ILE A 145 -12.99 2.91 13.56
C ILE A 145 -13.15 4.43 13.49
N GLY A 146 -13.81 4.94 12.46
CA GLY A 146 -14.05 6.38 12.29
C GLY A 146 -13.92 6.84 10.85
N THR A 147 -14.00 8.15 10.66
CA THR A 147 -14.00 8.79 9.34
C THR A 147 -12.80 9.73 9.22
N PHE A 148 -12.24 9.81 8.03
CA PHE A 148 -11.25 10.81 7.65
C PHE A 148 -11.52 11.33 6.24
N ASP A 149 -11.06 12.55 5.96
CA ASP A 149 -11.27 13.21 4.69
C ASP A 149 -9.95 13.38 3.94
N ILE A 150 -10.00 13.17 2.62
CA ILE A 150 -8.87 13.36 1.71
C ILE A 150 -9.24 14.48 0.73
N ALA A 151 -8.49 15.58 0.73
CA ALA A 151 -8.51 16.53 -0.38
C ALA A 151 -7.78 15.90 -1.58
N LEU A 152 -8.47 15.82 -2.73
CA LEU A 152 -7.95 15.20 -3.95
C LEU A 152 -7.33 16.26 -4.87
N ASN A 153 -6.15 15.96 -5.40
CA ASN A 153 -5.37 16.89 -6.22
C ASN A 153 -5.78 16.84 -7.71
N ALA A 154 -7.04 17.12 -8.00
CA ALA A 154 -7.62 17.00 -9.35
C ALA A 154 -6.92 17.89 -10.39
N LYS A 155 -6.38 19.03 -9.97
CA LYS A 155 -5.67 19.97 -10.85
C LYS A 155 -4.31 19.46 -11.31
N ASN A 156 -3.55 18.81 -10.40
CA ASN A 156 -2.18 18.39 -10.68
C ASN A 156 -2.09 16.93 -11.16
N ASP A 157 -3.02 16.07 -10.75
CA ASP A 157 -3.11 14.70 -11.24
C ASP A 157 -4.56 14.29 -11.59
N PRO A 158 -5.13 14.92 -12.63
CA PRO A 158 -6.52 14.69 -13.01
C PRO A 158 -6.82 13.22 -13.34
N LYS A 159 -5.86 12.52 -13.95
CA LYS A 159 -6.03 11.13 -14.36
C LYS A 159 -6.20 10.19 -13.17
N THR A 160 -5.37 10.35 -12.14
CA THR A 160 -5.45 9.53 -10.93
C THR A 160 -6.66 9.89 -10.10
N VAL A 161 -6.98 11.17 -9.96
CA VAL A 161 -8.17 11.60 -9.24
C VAL A 161 -9.44 11.10 -9.95
N ASN A 162 -9.52 11.20 -11.28
CA ASN A 162 -10.62 10.64 -12.06
C ASN A 162 -10.79 9.13 -11.84
N ASN A 163 -9.69 8.37 -11.86
CA ASN A 163 -9.69 6.95 -11.57
C ASN A 163 -10.20 6.65 -10.16
N PHE A 164 -9.70 7.37 -9.17
CA PHE A 164 -10.10 7.19 -7.78
C PHE A 164 -11.57 7.53 -7.55
N VAL A 165 -12.05 8.65 -8.11
CA VAL A 165 -13.46 9.07 -8.07
C VAL A 165 -14.36 8.02 -8.73
N PHE A 166 -13.99 7.54 -9.92
CA PHE A 166 -14.73 6.50 -10.62
C PHE A 166 -14.85 5.22 -9.78
N LEU A 167 -13.75 4.72 -9.26
CA LEU A 167 -13.73 3.51 -8.44
C LEU A 167 -14.53 3.69 -7.13
N SER A 168 -14.41 4.85 -6.49
CA SER A 168 -15.18 5.18 -5.28
C SER A 168 -16.68 5.19 -5.56
N ASN A 169 -17.12 5.85 -6.63
CA ASN A 169 -18.52 5.92 -7.03
C ASN A 169 -19.11 4.55 -7.44
N LYS A 170 -18.25 3.61 -7.89
CA LYS A 170 -18.64 2.22 -8.16
C LYS A 170 -18.66 1.35 -6.89
N GLY A 171 -18.32 1.89 -5.72
CA GLY A 171 -18.20 1.12 -4.48
C GLY A 171 -17.04 0.14 -4.48
N TYR A 172 -16.05 0.34 -5.36
CA TYR A 172 -14.89 -0.55 -5.49
C TYR A 172 -14.14 -0.71 -4.15
N TYR A 173 -14.06 0.36 -3.39
CA TYR A 173 -13.33 0.39 -2.11
C TYR A 173 -14.14 -0.12 -0.92
N ASN A 174 -15.44 -0.36 -1.07
CA ASN A 174 -16.27 -0.86 0.02
C ASN A 174 -15.75 -2.20 0.53
N CYS A 175 -15.59 -2.31 1.83
CA CYS A 175 -15.03 -3.45 2.55
C CYS A 175 -13.56 -3.76 2.28
N ASN A 176 -12.82 -2.88 1.59
CA ASN A 176 -11.38 -3.09 1.39
C ASN A 176 -10.64 -2.97 2.72
N ALA A 177 -9.81 -3.96 3.02
CA ALA A 177 -8.93 -3.96 4.17
C ALA A 177 -7.72 -3.03 3.95
N PHE A 178 -7.24 -2.43 5.03
CA PHE A 178 -5.87 -1.94 5.11
C PHE A 178 -4.96 -3.15 5.31
N MET A 179 -4.68 -3.86 4.21
CA MET A 179 -3.99 -5.16 4.23
C MET A 179 -2.51 -5.07 4.59
N ARG A 180 -1.96 -3.86 4.60
CA ARG A 180 -0.57 -3.59 4.99
C ARG A 180 -0.53 -2.29 5.78
N ALA A 181 -0.01 -2.33 6.99
CA ALA A 181 0.20 -1.16 7.82
C ALA A 181 1.50 -1.29 8.60
N ILE A 182 2.34 -0.25 8.55
CA ILE A 182 3.65 -0.20 9.21
C ILE A 182 3.67 1.01 10.14
N PRO A 183 3.72 0.81 11.46
CA PRO A 183 3.80 1.89 12.44
C PRO A 183 4.90 2.91 12.12
N GLY A 184 4.54 4.21 12.14
CA GLY A 184 5.43 5.32 11.82
C GLY A 184 5.78 5.47 10.34
N PHE A 185 5.06 4.77 9.44
CA PHE A 185 5.31 4.88 8.00
C PHE A 185 4.01 5.03 7.20
N MET A 186 3.15 4.01 7.11
CA MET A 186 1.98 4.11 6.25
C MET A 186 0.95 3.00 6.46
N ALA A 187 -0.28 3.21 5.96
CA ALA A 187 -1.31 2.20 5.76
C ALA A 187 -1.68 2.09 4.28
N GLN A 188 -1.71 0.86 3.74
CA GLN A 188 -2.01 0.56 2.34
C GLN A 188 -3.29 -0.26 2.20
N THR A 189 -4.11 0.11 1.22
CA THR A 189 -5.44 -0.46 0.94
C THR A 189 -5.76 -0.48 -0.56
N GLY A 190 -6.99 -0.81 -0.94
CA GLY A 190 -7.47 -0.75 -2.33
C GLY A 190 -7.31 -2.04 -3.11
N SER A 191 -7.17 -3.18 -2.44
CA SER A 191 -7.05 -4.50 -3.05
C SER A 191 -8.28 -5.35 -2.76
N ARG A 192 -9.04 -5.75 -3.78
CA ARG A 192 -10.26 -6.54 -3.59
C ARG A 192 -10.00 -8.01 -3.22
N ASN A 193 -8.81 -8.53 -3.46
CA ASN A 193 -8.41 -9.84 -2.94
C ASN A 193 -7.86 -9.78 -1.50
N GLN A 194 -7.89 -8.58 -0.87
CA GLN A 194 -7.43 -8.32 0.50
C GLN A 194 -5.96 -8.64 0.76
N THR A 195 -5.15 -8.69 -0.30
CA THR A 195 -3.71 -8.94 -0.22
C THR A 195 -2.92 -7.82 -0.91
N ASN A 196 -1.62 -7.73 -0.60
CA ASN A 196 -0.72 -6.72 -1.16
C ASN A 196 -0.28 -7.02 -2.62
N GLY A 197 -1.04 -7.80 -3.36
CA GLY A 197 -0.72 -8.15 -4.74
C GLY A 197 -1.46 -9.39 -5.21
N GLY A 198 -1.05 -9.89 -6.38
CA GLY A 198 -1.62 -11.10 -6.98
C GLY A 198 -2.84 -10.85 -7.86
N SER A 199 -3.38 -11.93 -8.42
CA SER A 199 -4.54 -11.88 -9.30
C SER A 199 -5.78 -11.38 -8.56
N GLY A 200 -6.55 -10.50 -9.21
CA GLY A 200 -7.77 -9.92 -8.62
C GLY A 200 -7.53 -8.81 -7.60
N SER A 201 -6.28 -8.38 -7.39
CA SER A 201 -5.97 -7.26 -6.49
C SER A 201 -6.34 -5.89 -7.05
N GLY A 202 -6.33 -5.72 -8.36
CA GLY A 202 -6.57 -4.47 -9.07
C GLY A 202 -7.90 -4.44 -9.84
N PRO A 203 -8.20 -3.31 -10.50
CA PRO A 203 -9.47 -3.06 -11.19
C PRO A 203 -9.56 -3.66 -12.60
N GLY A 204 -8.64 -4.53 -12.99
CA GLY A 204 -8.59 -5.16 -14.32
C GLY A 204 -7.74 -4.42 -15.34
N TYR A 205 -7.29 -3.23 -15.02
CA TYR A 205 -6.41 -2.39 -15.84
C TYR A 205 -5.30 -1.76 -14.99
N SER A 206 -4.32 -1.20 -15.67
CA SER A 206 -3.36 -0.25 -15.10
C SER A 206 -3.30 1.02 -15.95
N TYR A 207 -2.80 2.10 -15.37
CA TYR A 207 -2.62 3.38 -16.05
C TYR A 207 -1.34 4.06 -15.55
N THR A 208 -0.86 5.04 -16.33
CA THR A 208 0.28 5.86 -15.95
C THR A 208 -0.22 7.12 -15.24
N GLY A 209 0.16 7.29 -13.96
CA GLY A 209 -0.06 8.51 -13.19
C GLY A 209 1.16 9.44 -13.27
N SER A 210 0.99 10.66 -12.78
CA SER A 210 2.04 11.67 -12.73
C SER A 210 3.09 11.32 -11.66
N ILE A 211 4.34 11.66 -11.93
CA ILE A 211 5.41 11.59 -10.92
C ILE A 211 5.50 12.99 -10.28
N PRO A 212 5.41 13.10 -8.95
CA PRO A 212 5.59 14.40 -8.31
C PRO A 212 7.04 14.89 -8.52
N PRO A 213 7.26 16.19 -8.63
CA PRO A 213 8.62 16.74 -8.69
C PRO A 213 9.38 16.31 -7.43
N LYS A 214 10.71 16.17 -7.57
CA LYS A 214 11.56 15.93 -6.42
C LYS A 214 11.45 17.12 -5.45
N ALA A 215 11.17 16.81 -4.20
CA ALA A 215 11.08 17.84 -3.16
C ALA A 215 12.43 18.55 -2.99
N PRO A 216 12.43 19.86 -2.69
CA PRO A 216 13.65 20.59 -2.36
C PRO A 216 14.40 19.93 -1.20
N ALA A 217 15.74 20.13 -1.16
CA ALA A 217 16.54 19.61 -0.07
C ALA A 217 16.02 20.10 1.29
N GLY A 218 15.90 19.20 2.26
CA GLY A 218 15.38 19.51 3.60
C GLY A 218 13.85 19.53 3.70
N THR A 219 13.10 19.31 2.61
CA THR A 219 11.64 19.17 2.65
C THR A 219 11.21 17.72 2.44
N PRO A 220 10.10 17.29 3.09
CA PRO A 220 9.56 15.94 2.89
C PRO A 220 9.09 15.70 1.46
N GLN A 221 9.43 14.56 0.88
CA GLN A 221 8.89 14.16 -0.42
C GLN A 221 7.40 13.77 -0.33
N TYR A 222 7.05 13.03 0.71
CA TYR A 222 5.67 12.66 1.05
C TYR A 222 5.46 12.95 2.54
N PRO A 223 5.03 14.18 2.89
CA PRO A 223 4.78 14.54 4.28
C PRO A 223 3.66 13.70 4.88
N ASN A 224 3.58 13.72 6.22
CA ASN A 224 2.50 13.08 6.97
C ASN A 224 1.12 13.44 6.40
N GLY A 225 0.24 12.47 6.22
CA GLY A 225 -1.07 12.63 5.60
C GLY A 225 -1.08 12.56 4.06
N SER A 226 0.08 12.45 3.38
CA SER A 226 0.12 12.25 1.94
C SER A 226 -0.58 10.98 1.52
N VAL A 227 -1.37 11.06 0.43
CA VAL A 227 -2.08 9.91 -0.17
C VAL A 227 -1.54 9.67 -1.57
N ALA A 228 -0.90 8.51 -1.76
CA ALA A 228 -0.22 8.18 -3.00
C ALA A 228 -0.60 6.79 -3.52
N MET A 229 -0.57 6.61 -4.85
CA MET A 229 -0.83 5.31 -5.48
C MET A 229 0.31 4.34 -5.20
N ALA A 230 -0.06 3.15 -4.75
CA ALA A 230 0.87 2.02 -4.72
C ALA A 230 1.08 1.49 -6.14
N ASN A 231 2.34 1.12 -6.45
CA ASN A 231 2.71 0.59 -7.75
C ASN A 231 3.74 -0.55 -7.62
N SER A 232 4.00 -1.25 -8.71
CA SER A 232 4.98 -2.36 -8.78
C SER A 232 6.33 -1.93 -9.36
N GLY A 233 6.81 -0.75 -8.96
CA GLY A 233 8.11 -0.18 -9.37
C GLY A 233 8.02 0.85 -10.50
N SER A 234 6.82 1.16 -10.98
CA SER A 234 6.59 2.21 -12.00
C SER A 234 5.19 2.80 -11.86
N THR A 235 5.04 4.09 -12.08
CA THR A 235 3.73 4.76 -12.14
C THR A 235 2.83 4.26 -13.27
N SER A 236 3.37 3.53 -14.26
CA SER A 236 2.57 2.87 -15.30
C SER A 236 1.81 1.64 -14.79
N SER A 237 2.10 1.17 -13.59
CA SER A 237 1.40 0.06 -12.94
C SER A 237 0.37 0.51 -11.89
N ASN A 238 0.02 1.79 -11.84
CA ASN A 238 -1.05 2.29 -10.98
C ASN A 238 -2.38 1.60 -11.33
N GLY A 239 -3.13 1.23 -10.32
CA GLY A 239 -4.44 0.58 -10.46
C GLY A 239 -5.46 1.14 -9.48
N SER A 240 -5.74 0.40 -8.42
CA SER A 240 -6.66 0.81 -7.34
C SER A 240 -5.98 0.95 -5.98
N GLN A 241 -4.82 0.34 -5.77
CA GLN A 241 -4.17 0.36 -4.47
C GLN A 241 -3.51 1.72 -4.18
N PHE A 242 -3.67 2.20 -2.96
CA PHE A 242 -3.07 3.44 -2.48
C PHE A 242 -2.60 3.28 -1.04
N PHE A 243 -1.73 4.18 -0.61
CA PHE A 243 -1.28 4.25 0.78
C PHE A 243 -1.38 5.67 1.32
N ILE A 244 -1.51 5.76 2.64
CA ILE A 244 -1.55 7.00 3.38
C ILE A 244 -0.31 7.03 4.28
N VAL A 245 0.47 8.08 4.17
CA VAL A 245 1.69 8.26 4.98
C VAL A 245 1.34 8.67 6.39
N ASP A 246 1.94 8.00 7.37
CA ASP A 246 1.87 8.35 8.79
C ASP A 246 3.28 8.45 9.37
N GLY A 247 3.58 9.60 9.98
CA GLY A 247 4.90 9.90 10.52
C GLY A 247 5.89 10.45 9.48
N SER A 248 7.18 10.35 9.81
CA SER A 248 8.27 10.97 9.05
C SER A 248 8.94 10.06 8.01
N SER A 249 8.64 8.76 8.01
CA SER A 249 9.30 7.81 7.10
C SER A 249 8.99 8.04 5.63
N GLY A 250 7.87 8.70 5.32
CA GLY A 250 7.54 9.14 3.97
C GLY A 250 8.45 10.23 3.41
N ASN A 251 9.17 10.95 4.28
CA ASN A 251 10.02 12.08 3.88
C ASN A 251 11.18 11.66 2.97
N SER A 252 11.69 10.44 3.14
CA SER A 252 12.81 9.88 2.39
C SER A 252 12.41 8.98 1.23
N LEU A 253 11.11 8.79 0.99
CA LEU A 253 10.65 8.04 -0.17
C LEU A 253 11.08 8.72 -1.48
N PRO A 254 11.55 7.96 -2.48
CA PRO A 254 11.85 8.54 -3.79
C PRO A 254 10.55 9.01 -4.46
N PRO A 255 10.58 10.03 -5.37
CA PRO A 255 9.40 10.56 -6.06
C PRO A 255 8.88 9.60 -7.13
N ASN A 256 8.59 8.36 -6.75
CA ASN A 256 8.18 7.27 -7.66
C ASN A 256 6.70 6.90 -7.51
N TYR A 257 5.98 7.56 -6.61
CA TYR A 257 4.58 7.29 -6.32
C TYR A 257 3.73 8.49 -6.70
N THR A 258 2.64 8.27 -7.44
CA THR A 258 1.73 9.34 -7.82
C THR A 258 1.02 9.89 -6.60
N LEU A 259 1.35 11.12 -6.22
CA LEU A 259 0.74 11.85 -5.09
C LEU A 259 -0.56 12.49 -5.56
N PHE A 260 -1.71 11.97 -5.15
CA PHE A 260 -3.01 12.42 -5.64
C PHE A 260 -3.94 13.01 -4.58
N GLY A 261 -3.51 13.07 -3.34
CA GLY A 261 -4.31 13.64 -2.26
C GLY A 261 -3.55 13.85 -0.96
N HIS A 262 -4.24 14.45 0.00
CA HIS A 262 -3.75 14.67 1.35
C HIS A 262 -4.91 14.60 2.36
N VAL A 263 -4.67 13.96 3.51
CA VAL A 263 -5.66 13.88 4.59
C VAL A 263 -5.81 15.26 5.24
N THR A 264 -7.02 15.79 5.22
CA THR A 264 -7.34 17.13 5.75
C THR A 264 -8.09 17.09 7.08
N SER A 265 -8.75 15.97 7.38
CA SER A 265 -9.52 15.76 8.62
C SER A 265 -9.40 14.30 9.05
N GLY A 266 -9.51 14.03 10.35
CA GLY A 266 -9.53 12.66 10.88
C GLY A 266 -8.19 11.93 10.83
N MET A 267 -7.03 12.62 10.81
CA MET A 267 -5.71 11.99 10.83
C MET A 267 -5.52 11.04 12.03
N SER A 268 -6.21 11.28 13.14
CA SER A 268 -6.22 10.37 14.31
C SER A 268 -6.74 8.97 13.99
N VAL A 269 -7.69 8.85 13.05
CA VAL A 269 -8.18 7.54 12.55
C VAL A 269 -7.08 6.84 11.76
N VAL A 270 -6.39 7.57 10.87
CA VAL A 270 -5.25 7.03 10.10
C VAL A 270 -4.13 6.58 11.04
N ASN A 271 -3.77 7.42 12.02
CA ASN A 271 -2.74 7.08 13.02
C ASN A 271 -3.11 5.79 13.77
N LYS A 272 -4.38 5.60 14.12
CA LYS A 272 -4.84 4.37 14.77
C LYS A 272 -4.72 3.14 13.85
N ILE A 273 -5.12 3.25 12.58
CA ILE A 273 -4.95 2.18 11.59
C ILE A 273 -3.48 1.79 11.48
N VAL A 274 -2.58 2.78 11.42
CA VAL A 274 -1.13 2.56 11.31
C VAL A 274 -0.55 1.98 12.60
N ALA A 275 -0.98 2.45 13.77
CA ALA A 275 -0.55 1.94 15.07
C ALA A 275 -0.94 0.47 15.29
N ASP A 276 -2.10 0.05 14.74
CA ASP A 276 -2.57 -1.33 14.75
C ASP A 276 -1.90 -2.21 13.66
N GLY A 277 -0.93 -1.66 12.97
CA GLY A 277 -0.11 -2.33 11.98
C GLY A 277 0.83 -3.38 12.55
N ASN A 278 1.71 -3.87 11.72
CA ASN A 278 2.73 -4.84 12.09
C ASN A 278 4.11 -4.17 12.10
N ALA A 279 4.67 -4.01 13.28
CA ALA A 279 5.98 -3.40 13.49
C ALA A 279 7.16 -4.36 13.16
N ASN A 280 6.90 -5.66 12.93
CA ASN A 280 7.95 -6.60 12.57
C ASN A 280 8.47 -6.28 11.15
N ALA A 281 9.72 -5.85 11.07
CA ALA A 281 10.36 -5.47 9.81
C ALA A 281 10.35 -6.62 8.77
N SER A 282 10.51 -7.86 9.21
CA SER A 282 10.48 -9.04 8.33
C SER A 282 9.08 -9.31 7.75
N ALA A 283 8.02 -8.91 8.46
CA ALA A 283 6.64 -9.05 8.00
C ALA A 283 6.23 -7.93 7.04
N ASN A 284 7.01 -6.83 6.95
CA ASN A 284 6.72 -5.70 6.07
C ASN A 284 5.28 -5.16 6.21
N GLY A 285 4.76 -5.12 7.45
CA GLY A 285 3.42 -4.64 7.75
C GLY A 285 2.27 -5.61 7.41
N VAL A 286 2.54 -6.87 7.10
CA VAL A 286 1.54 -7.86 6.68
C VAL A 286 1.63 -9.13 7.55
N PRO A 287 0.51 -9.63 8.09
CA PRO A 287 -0.74 -8.89 8.26
C PRO A 287 -0.59 -7.83 9.36
N PRO A 288 -1.43 -6.79 9.39
CA PRO A 288 -1.56 -5.91 10.55
C PRO A 288 -1.94 -6.68 11.81
N THR A 289 -1.63 -6.14 13.00
CA THR A 289 -2.02 -6.71 14.30
C THR A 289 -3.55 -6.67 14.47
N VAL A 290 -4.17 -5.56 14.02
CA VAL A 290 -5.61 -5.44 13.82
C VAL A 290 -5.84 -4.90 12.42
N THR A 291 -6.62 -5.61 11.61
CA THR A 291 -6.90 -5.23 10.22
C THR A 291 -8.19 -4.43 10.16
N HIS A 292 -8.06 -3.14 9.87
CA HIS A 292 -9.18 -2.22 9.67
C HIS A 292 -9.67 -2.23 8.22
N ARG A 293 -10.91 -1.77 8.00
CA ARG A 293 -11.58 -1.79 6.69
C ARG A 293 -12.23 -0.44 6.35
N ILE A 294 -12.14 -0.07 5.08
CA ILE A 294 -13.00 0.98 4.50
C ILE A 294 -14.41 0.41 4.39
N LEU A 295 -15.39 1.09 4.99
CA LEU A 295 -16.80 0.74 4.86
C LEU A 295 -17.41 1.38 3.62
N SER A 296 -17.07 2.64 3.36
CA SER A 296 -17.49 3.39 2.16
C SER A 296 -16.60 4.58 1.90
N ILE A 297 -16.57 5.05 0.64
CA ILE A 297 -16.00 6.34 0.26
C ILE A 297 -17.08 7.14 -0.45
N LYS A 298 -17.33 8.38 0.02
CA LYS A 298 -18.23 9.34 -0.62
C LYS A 298 -17.40 10.49 -1.21
N ILE A 299 -17.62 10.81 -2.48
CA ILE A 299 -16.96 11.92 -3.14
C ILE A 299 -17.85 13.16 -3.05
N GLN A 300 -17.28 14.26 -2.62
CA GLN A 300 -17.89 15.60 -2.60
C GLN A 300 -17.10 16.49 -3.56
N SER A 301 -17.78 17.42 -4.25
CA SER A 301 -17.17 18.41 -5.13
C SER A 301 -17.75 19.78 -4.84
N SER A 302 -16.90 20.83 -4.86
CA SER A 302 -17.24 22.23 -4.62
C SER A 302 -16.49 23.15 -5.56
#